data_86b7554d8705bd958b445c20d8b46405
#
_entry.id   86b7554d8705bd958b445c20d8b46405
#
_cell.length_a   1.000
_cell.length_b   1.000
_cell.length_c   1.000
_cell.angle_alpha   90.00
_cell.angle_beta   90.00
_cell.angle_gamma   90.00
#
_symmetry.space_group_name_H-M   'P 1'
#
loop_
_entity.id
_entity.type
_entity.pdbx_description
1 polymer ?
#
loop_
_entity_poly.entity_id
_entity_poly.type
_entity_poly.pdbx_seq_one_letter_code
_entity_poly.pdbx_strand_id
1 'polypeptide(L)'
;MSDMRRVLPLLAAVVCLASASAVPLRVPPVRERAARPHAALAQPPVLANLSGLAHTVEVSITAAPARLSLVPGTTSEVFAYNGHVPGPTLDVHEGDHVIVHFRNALPEPTTVHWHGLHIPAGADGSPLDPVMPGQRHDYVFDVAPGTAGTYWYHPHPDRRAGYQVAMGLFGAIVVRSPDDPLPASIPEKLLVLSDNRFRADGSIDFPDSQSAQAEMDAENGREGNVLLVNGQLAPTVDIQAGEMQRWRIINASAARIYRLAIPGQQLLELGHGAGLLGKPLRMQDILLANSQRVELLVRGAGAPGSAVALQTLPYDRYDPHTRPADWNQTHDLLSLRVTGVARDSSVRVPDSLRPVPAIDTTHVAEHRVLVLTQGMINGKMMDLTRVDFTGRLHTTEIWEIENLVGMDHPFHLHGFRFQVLDRDGVPEPFPYWLDTVNVPPHSSVRIVVRFEDFAGKWMYHCHILDHEDMGMMGILQLH
;
A
#
# COMPACT_ATOMS: atom_id res chain seq x y z
N MET A 1 68.98 -29.75 38.05
CA MET A 1 68.53 -29.52 39.43
C MET A 1 67.54 -28.42 39.37
N SER A 2 66.48 -28.80 39.61
CA SER A 2 65.19 -28.79 40.28
C SER A 2 64.13 -27.97 39.55
N ASP A 3 63.23 -28.75 39.08
CA ASP A 3 61.84 -28.50 38.73
C ASP A 3 61.12 -27.62 39.76
N MET A 4 60.31 -26.68 39.29
CA MET A 4 59.12 -26.22 39.99
C MET A 4 58.00 -25.86 39.05
N ARG A 5 57.11 -26.84 38.82
CA ARG A 5 55.83 -26.70 38.17
C ARG A 5 54.90 -25.87 39.06
N ARG A 6 54.39 -24.75 38.57
CA ARG A 6 53.25 -24.05 39.18
C ARG A 6 51.96 -24.47 38.48
N VAL A 7 51.13 -25.12 39.27
CA VAL A 7 49.72 -25.50 38.91
C VAL A 7 48.86 -24.28 39.18
N LEU A 8 48.17 -23.75 38.15
CA LEU A 8 47.07 -22.81 38.32
C LEU A 8 45.76 -23.62 38.41
N PRO A 9 44.85 -23.29 39.32
CA PRO A 9 43.52 -23.88 39.35
C PRO A 9 42.60 -23.22 38.31
N LEU A 10 41.95 -24.04 37.49
CA LEU A 10 40.80 -23.64 36.66
C LEU A 10 39.63 -23.28 37.59
N LEU A 11 39.21 -22.01 37.55
CA LEU A 11 37.88 -21.63 38.02
C LEU A 11 36.88 -21.95 36.90
N ALA A 12 36.05 -22.96 37.14
CA ALA A 12 34.87 -23.22 36.30
C ALA A 12 33.77 -22.22 36.67
N ALA A 13 33.53 -21.23 35.80
CA ALA A 13 32.36 -20.38 35.90
C ALA A 13 31.12 -21.18 35.40
N VAL A 14 30.25 -21.55 36.31
CA VAL A 14 28.93 -22.09 35.99
C VAL A 14 28.07 -20.92 35.52
N VAL A 15 27.86 -20.81 34.20
CA VAL A 15 26.86 -19.90 33.62
C VAL A 15 25.49 -20.57 33.78
N CYS A 16 24.72 -20.13 34.75
CA CYS A 16 23.30 -20.43 34.81
C CYS A 16 22.57 -19.71 33.67
N LEU A 17 22.29 -20.42 32.59
CA LEU A 17 21.32 -19.99 31.58
C LEU A 17 19.92 -20.07 32.22
N ALA A 18 19.42 -18.94 32.68
CA ALA A 18 18.00 -18.79 32.97
C ALA A 18 17.25 -18.70 31.65
N SER A 19 16.67 -19.80 31.24
CA SER A 19 15.67 -19.85 30.15
C SER A 19 14.44 -19.05 30.60
N ALA A 20 14.36 -17.79 30.24
CA ALA A 20 13.13 -17.03 30.34
C ALA A 20 12.16 -17.60 29.28
N SER A 21 11.21 -18.41 29.73
CA SER A 21 10.06 -18.82 28.91
C SER A 21 9.25 -17.57 28.60
N ALA A 22 9.34 -17.08 27.37
CA ALA A 22 8.46 -16.04 26.87
C ALA A 22 7.01 -16.55 26.94
N VAL A 23 6.24 -16.02 27.85
CA VAL A 23 4.79 -16.24 27.90
C VAL A 23 4.19 -15.45 26.74
N PRO A 24 3.54 -16.09 25.76
CA PRO A 24 2.91 -15.35 24.68
C PRO A 24 1.81 -14.47 25.28
N LEU A 25 1.94 -13.16 25.10
CA LEU A 25 0.89 -12.21 25.41
C LEU A 25 -0.33 -12.54 24.55
N ARG A 26 -1.28 -13.25 25.13
CA ARG A 26 -2.60 -13.47 24.53
C ARG A 26 -3.32 -12.12 24.52
N VAL A 27 -3.31 -11.44 23.41
CA VAL A 27 -4.29 -10.39 23.13
C VAL A 27 -5.66 -11.09 23.11
N PRO A 28 -6.61 -10.74 23.99
CA PRO A 28 -7.90 -11.39 23.96
C PRO A 28 -8.58 -11.11 22.62
N PRO A 29 -9.18 -12.13 21.96
CA PRO A 29 -9.95 -11.89 20.75
C PRO A 29 -11.07 -10.89 21.10
N VAL A 30 -11.25 -9.89 20.24
CA VAL A 30 -12.41 -9.00 20.30
C VAL A 30 -13.63 -9.94 20.23
N ARG A 31 -14.33 -10.13 21.34
CA ARG A 31 -15.52 -10.98 21.37
C ARG A 31 -16.49 -10.44 20.34
N GLU A 32 -16.78 -11.21 19.29
CA GLU A 32 -17.92 -10.98 18.43
C GLU A 32 -19.16 -10.78 19.31
N ARG A 33 -19.57 -9.52 19.48
CA ARG A 33 -20.90 -9.22 20.00
C ARG A 33 -21.88 -9.66 18.91
N ALA A 34 -22.90 -10.44 19.32
CA ALA A 34 -23.98 -10.93 18.46
C ALA A 34 -24.37 -9.91 17.37
N ALA A 35 -24.35 -10.40 16.13
CA ALA A 35 -24.46 -9.67 14.88
C ALA A 35 -25.46 -8.51 14.94
N ARG A 36 -24.95 -7.30 15.11
CA ARG A 36 -25.65 -6.13 14.58
C ARG A 36 -25.52 -6.22 13.06
N PRO A 37 -26.58 -5.90 12.28
CA PRO A 37 -26.43 -5.86 10.84
C PRO A 37 -25.23 -4.97 10.51
N HIS A 38 -24.25 -5.52 9.77
CA HIS A 38 -23.07 -4.77 9.36
C HIS A 38 -23.53 -3.52 8.61
N ALA A 39 -22.93 -2.36 8.91
CA ALA A 39 -23.29 -1.12 8.23
C ALA A 39 -23.01 -1.24 6.73
N ALA A 40 -23.80 -0.58 5.90
CA ALA A 40 -23.48 -0.48 4.47
C ALA A 40 -22.11 0.18 4.28
N LEU A 41 -21.34 -0.28 3.30
CA LEU A 41 -20.05 0.31 2.96
C LEU A 41 -20.21 1.77 2.57
N ALA A 42 -19.71 2.67 3.40
CA ALA A 42 -19.61 4.08 3.07
C ALA A 42 -18.47 4.32 2.07
N GLN A 43 -18.72 5.16 1.08
CA GLN A 43 -17.67 5.60 0.18
C GLN A 43 -16.97 6.83 0.79
N PRO A 44 -15.64 6.96 0.68
CA PRO A 44 -14.98 8.20 1.04
C PRO A 44 -15.57 9.37 0.25
N PRO A 45 -15.75 10.55 0.84
CA PRO A 45 -16.25 11.71 0.12
C PRO A 45 -15.26 12.10 -1.00
N VAL A 46 -15.77 12.69 -2.08
CA VAL A 46 -14.92 13.24 -3.15
C VAL A 46 -14.56 14.68 -2.81
N LEU A 47 -13.29 15.07 -3.06
CA LEU A 47 -12.85 16.46 -2.92
C LEU A 47 -13.66 17.37 -3.86
N ALA A 48 -14.21 18.43 -3.32
CA ALA A 48 -14.93 19.42 -4.12
C ALA A 48 -13.96 20.22 -4.98
N ASN A 49 -14.18 20.21 -6.31
CA ASN A 49 -13.43 21.08 -7.21
C ASN A 49 -13.84 22.53 -7.01
N LEU A 50 -12.88 23.38 -6.69
CA LEU A 50 -13.04 24.83 -6.46
C LEU A 50 -12.88 25.63 -7.75
N SER A 51 -12.27 25.04 -8.80
CA SER A 51 -12.07 25.67 -10.09
C SER A 51 -13.35 25.68 -10.92
N GLY A 52 -13.60 26.80 -11.60
CA GLY A 52 -14.62 26.89 -12.65
C GLY A 52 -14.06 26.68 -14.05
N LEU A 53 -12.77 26.35 -14.18
CA LEU A 53 -12.09 26.19 -15.46
C LEU A 53 -12.18 24.73 -15.94
N ALA A 54 -12.36 24.56 -17.25
CA ALA A 54 -12.31 23.22 -17.85
C ALA A 54 -10.91 22.61 -17.67
N HIS A 55 -10.86 21.30 -17.49
CA HIS A 55 -9.60 20.55 -17.28
C HIS A 55 -8.72 21.10 -16.15
N THR A 56 -9.33 21.71 -15.14
CA THR A 56 -8.63 22.19 -13.95
C THR A 56 -9.35 21.69 -12.71
N VAL A 57 -8.62 20.98 -11.86
CA VAL A 57 -9.11 20.48 -10.56
C VAL A 57 -8.34 21.19 -9.46
N GLU A 58 -9.01 22.11 -8.78
CA GLU A 58 -8.47 22.87 -7.66
C GLU A 58 -9.16 22.41 -6.39
N VAL A 59 -8.39 21.90 -5.42
CA VAL A 59 -8.94 21.31 -4.19
C VAL A 59 -8.16 21.75 -2.95
N SER A 60 -8.76 21.57 -1.78
CA SER A 60 -8.10 21.84 -0.51
C SER A 60 -8.04 20.58 0.37
N ILE A 61 -6.86 20.29 0.91
CA ILE A 61 -6.62 19.19 1.86
C ILE A 61 -6.00 19.77 3.14
N THR A 62 -6.58 19.45 4.29
CA THR A 62 -6.00 19.78 5.60
C THR A 62 -5.72 18.48 6.36
N ALA A 63 -4.49 18.25 6.76
CA ALA A 63 -4.14 17.23 7.73
C ALA A 63 -4.27 17.79 9.14
N ALA A 64 -5.09 17.17 9.99
CA ALA A 64 -5.35 17.64 11.35
C ALA A 64 -5.66 16.49 12.31
N PRO A 65 -5.43 16.65 13.63
CA PRO A 65 -5.97 15.76 14.63
C PRO A 65 -7.50 15.72 14.56
N ALA A 66 -8.09 14.55 14.76
CA ALA A 66 -9.52 14.33 14.78
C ALA A 66 -9.91 13.23 15.78
N ARG A 67 -11.20 13.13 16.08
CA ARG A 67 -11.76 12.06 16.92
C ARG A 67 -12.83 11.32 16.14
N LEU A 68 -12.59 10.06 15.81
CA LEU A 68 -13.46 9.24 14.99
C LEU A 68 -13.80 7.91 15.68
N SER A 69 -14.94 7.34 15.34
CA SER A 69 -15.33 6.00 15.81
C SER A 69 -14.97 4.97 14.74
N LEU A 70 -13.73 4.48 14.75
CA LEU A 70 -13.25 3.43 13.86
C LEU A 70 -13.66 2.04 14.36
N VAL A 71 -13.70 1.86 15.68
CA VAL A 71 -14.19 0.64 16.32
C VAL A 71 -15.54 0.96 16.99
N PRO A 72 -16.60 0.17 16.73
CA PRO A 72 -17.93 0.44 17.24
C PRO A 72 -17.99 0.60 18.77
N GLY A 73 -18.57 1.70 19.24
CA GLY A 73 -18.74 2.00 20.65
C GLY A 73 -17.53 2.63 21.33
N THR A 74 -16.48 2.96 20.57
CA THR A 74 -15.30 3.67 21.06
C THR A 74 -15.03 4.92 20.24
N THR A 75 -14.09 5.74 20.70
CA THR A 75 -13.60 6.91 19.97
C THR A 75 -12.08 6.85 19.92
N SER A 76 -11.52 6.93 18.73
CA SER A 76 -10.08 6.95 18.48
C SER A 76 -9.61 8.39 18.23
N GLU A 77 -8.51 8.79 18.82
CA GLU A 77 -7.76 9.96 18.40
C GLU A 77 -6.92 9.56 17.18
N VAL A 78 -7.09 10.29 16.08
CA VAL A 78 -6.49 10.00 14.78
C VAL A 78 -5.93 11.28 14.17
N PHE A 79 -5.13 11.11 13.12
CA PHE A 79 -4.88 12.17 12.15
C PHE A 79 -5.79 11.93 10.94
N ALA A 80 -6.36 13.00 10.40
CA ALA A 80 -7.35 12.87 9.33
C ALA A 80 -7.14 13.93 8.26
N TYR A 81 -7.33 13.56 7.01
CA TYR A 81 -7.45 14.50 5.91
C TYR A 81 -8.91 14.99 5.83
N ASN A 82 -9.10 16.30 6.00
CA ASN A 82 -10.42 16.95 6.01
C ASN A 82 -11.41 16.28 6.98
N GLY A 83 -10.92 15.72 8.10
CA GLY A 83 -11.74 15.08 9.13
C GLY A 83 -12.22 13.67 8.80
N HIS A 84 -11.69 13.02 7.77
CA HIS A 84 -12.08 11.68 7.33
C HIS A 84 -10.91 10.69 7.37
N VAL A 85 -11.21 9.41 7.64
CA VAL A 85 -10.31 8.24 7.50
C VAL A 85 -11.10 7.11 6.81
N PRO A 86 -10.75 6.71 5.58
CA PRO A 86 -9.78 7.35 4.69
C PRO A 86 -10.13 8.81 4.39
N GLY A 87 -9.13 9.60 4.04
CA GLY A 87 -9.31 10.95 3.52
C GLY A 87 -10.17 11.00 2.25
N PRO A 88 -10.65 12.19 1.85
CA PRO A 88 -11.47 12.35 0.64
C PRO A 88 -10.77 11.88 -0.62
N THR A 89 -11.53 11.30 -1.55
CA THR A 89 -11.01 10.88 -2.86
C THR A 89 -10.70 12.08 -3.75
N LEU A 90 -9.51 12.10 -4.34
CA LEU A 90 -9.17 12.95 -5.47
C LEU A 90 -9.63 12.24 -6.75
N ASP A 91 -10.65 12.76 -7.42
CA ASP A 91 -11.23 12.20 -8.65
C ASP A 91 -10.91 13.15 -9.81
N VAL A 92 -10.06 12.72 -10.74
CA VAL A 92 -9.50 13.52 -11.83
C VAL A 92 -9.52 12.76 -13.15
N HIS A 93 -9.30 13.47 -14.25
CA HIS A 93 -9.20 12.88 -15.59
C HIS A 93 -7.78 13.01 -16.15
N GLU A 94 -7.45 12.11 -17.05
CA GLU A 94 -6.26 12.26 -17.88
C GLU A 94 -6.30 13.62 -18.59
N GLY A 95 -5.22 14.39 -18.49
CA GLY A 95 -5.11 15.75 -19.05
C GLY A 95 -5.57 16.88 -18.13
N ASP A 96 -6.06 16.58 -16.93
CA ASP A 96 -6.41 17.62 -15.96
C ASP A 96 -5.15 18.28 -15.36
N HIS A 97 -5.22 19.60 -15.19
CA HIS A 97 -4.30 20.39 -14.38
C HIS A 97 -4.80 20.40 -12.94
N VAL A 98 -4.00 19.90 -12.00
CA VAL A 98 -4.39 19.73 -10.60
C VAL A 98 -3.64 20.70 -9.70
N ILE A 99 -4.38 21.40 -8.85
CA ILE A 99 -3.86 22.30 -7.81
C ILE A 99 -4.42 21.82 -6.47
N VAL A 100 -3.54 21.41 -5.57
CA VAL A 100 -3.95 21.00 -4.22
C VAL A 100 -3.39 21.97 -3.20
N HIS A 101 -4.27 22.77 -2.60
CA HIS A 101 -3.94 23.63 -1.46
C HIS A 101 -3.85 22.81 -0.18
N PHE A 102 -2.65 22.40 0.17
CA PHE A 102 -2.41 21.60 1.37
C PHE A 102 -2.13 22.49 2.59
N ARG A 103 -2.71 22.12 3.74
CA ARG A 103 -2.42 22.72 5.04
C ARG A 103 -2.04 21.65 6.04
N ASN A 104 -0.89 21.81 6.66
CA ASN A 104 -0.49 21.02 7.81
C ASN A 104 -1.02 21.68 9.12
N ALA A 105 -2.04 21.09 9.73
CA ALA A 105 -2.54 21.46 11.05
C ALA A 105 -2.22 20.40 12.11
N LEU A 106 -1.26 19.50 11.82
CA LEU A 106 -0.72 18.53 12.78
C LEU A 106 0.29 19.21 13.71
N PRO A 107 0.60 18.58 14.87
CA PRO A 107 1.67 19.05 15.76
C PRO A 107 3.08 18.71 15.28
N GLU A 108 3.24 18.02 14.14
CA GLU A 108 4.50 17.53 13.59
C GLU A 108 4.61 17.79 12.08
N PRO A 109 5.83 17.76 11.48
CA PRO A 109 6.01 17.87 10.04
C PRO A 109 5.32 16.74 9.30
N THR A 110 4.85 17.03 8.06
CA THR A 110 4.24 16.04 7.17
C THR A 110 4.45 16.42 5.71
N THR A 111 4.09 15.53 4.80
CA THR A 111 4.01 15.79 3.36
C THR A 111 2.72 15.18 2.81
N VAL A 112 2.46 15.32 1.51
CA VAL A 112 1.50 14.49 0.78
C VAL A 112 2.20 13.91 -0.43
N HIS A 113 2.50 12.61 -0.38
CA HIS A 113 3.00 11.87 -1.53
C HIS A 113 1.84 11.33 -2.36
N TRP A 114 1.90 11.57 -3.67
CA TRP A 114 0.90 11.15 -4.65
C TRP A 114 1.32 9.83 -5.28
N HIS A 115 1.18 8.77 -4.51
CA HIS A 115 1.72 7.46 -4.80
C HIS A 115 1.28 6.91 -6.16
N GLY A 116 2.26 6.65 -7.00
CA GLY A 116 2.10 6.04 -8.33
C GLY A 116 1.80 7.03 -9.46
N LEU A 117 1.55 8.32 -9.17
CA LEU A 117 1.40 9.33 -10.20
C LEU A 117 2.75 9.72 -10.80
N HIS A 118 2.75 9.95 -12.10
CA HIS A 118 3.91 10.49 -12.82
C HIS A 118 3.79 12.02 -12.89
N ILE A 119 4.46 12.69 -11.98
CA ILE A 119 4.36 14.16 -11.74
C ILE A 119 5.75 14.75 -11.50
N PRO A 120 5.95 16.08 -11.57
CA PRO A 120 7.25 16.69 -11.30
C PRO A 120 7.79 16.40 -9.89
N ALA A 121 9.12 16.22 -9.76
CA ALA A 121 9.78 15.91 -8.49
C ALA A 121 9.44 16.90 -7.36
N GLY A 122 9.28 18.19 -7.66
CA GLY A 122 8.89 19.20 -6.67
C GLY A 122 7.44 19.10 -6.20
N ALA A 123 6.59 18.31 -6.87
CA ALA A 123 5.22 18.03 -6.46
C ALA A 123 5.04 16.64 -5.84
N ASP A 124 6.09 15.81 -5.81
CA ASP A 124 6.05 14.42 -5.37
C ASP A 124 5.68 14.23 -3.89
N GLY A 125 5.99 15.21 -3.04
CA GLY A 125 5.72 15.14 -1.61
C GLY A 125 6.67 14.23 -0.84
N SER A 126 7.91 14.13 -1.30
CA SER A 126 8.98 13.35 -0.68
C SER A 126 9.44 13.94 0.67
N PRO A 127 10.23 13.21 1.47
CA PRO A 127 10.75 13.71 2.75
C PRO A 127 11.74 14.88 2.62
N LEU A 128 12.14 15.24 1.38
CA LEU A 128 13.06 16.35 1.14
C LEU A 128 12.42 17.73 1.35
N ASP A 129 11.09 17.84 1.20
CA ASP A 129 10.34 19.09 1.28
C ASP A 129 9.18 19.00 2.29
N PRO A 130 9.47 18.85 3.62
CA PRO A 130 8.44 18.69 4.62
C PRO A 130 7.66 19.99 4.85
N VAL A 131 6.35 19.88 4.97
CA VAL A 131 5.46 20.98 5.37
C VAL A 131 5.39 21.02 6.89
N MET A 132 5.91 22.10 7.50
CA MET A 132 5.99 22.24 8.96
C MET A 132 4.62 22.51 9.59
N PRO A 133 4.44 22.28 10.90
CA PRO A 133 3.20 22.60 11.62
C PRO A 133 2.70 24.03 11.36
N GLY A 134 1.45 24.16 10.97
CA GLY A 134 0.80 25.44 10.65
C GLY A 134 1.07 25.99 9.25
N GLN A 135 2.02 25.42 8.53
CA GLN A 135 2.35 25.84 7.16
C GLN A 135 1.35 25.34 6.12
N ARG A 136 1.46 25.92 4.92
CA ARG A 136 0.72 25.55 3.72
C ARG A 136 1.71 25.25 2.61
N HIS A 137 1.30 24.39 1.67
CA HIS A 137 2.04 24.06 0.46
C HIS A 137 1.05 23.80 -0.67
N ASP A 138 1.33 24.30 -1.87
CA ASP A 138 0.52 24.02 -3.04
C ASP A 138 1.24 22.98 -3.91
N TYR A 139 0.61 21.80 -4.04
CA TYR A 139 1.05 20.79 -5.00
C TYR A 139 0.38 21.08 -6.34
N VAL A 140 1.18 21.25 -7.40
CA VAL A 140 0.69 21.57 -8.75
C VAL A 140 1.28 20.60 -9.74
N PHE A 141 0.42 19.91 -10.49
CA PHE A 141 0.84 18.91 -11.47
C PHE A 141 -0.23 18.68 -12.54
N ASP A 142 0.18 18.12 -13.67
CA ASP A 142 -0.72 17.67 -14.72
C ASP A 142 -0.86 16.15 -14.66
N VAL A 143 -2.07 15.66 -14.91
CA VAL A 143 -2.35 14.22 -14.97
C VAL A 143 -2.02 13.72 -16.37
N ALA A 144 -0.94 12.95 -16.49
CA ALA A 144 -0.45 12.50 -17.78
C ALA A 144 -1.47 11.60 -18.53
N PRO A 145 -1.63 11.74 -19.85
CA PRO A 145 -2.40 10.78 -20.65
C PRO A 145 -1.82 9.36 -20.54
N GLY A 146 -2.68 8.36 -20.57
CA GLY A 146 -2.25 6.97 -20.46
C GLY A 146 -2.04 6.48 -19.03
N THR A 147 -2.49 7.26 -18.02
CA THR A 147 -2.33 6.95 -16.60
C THR A 147 -3.65 6.67 -15.88
N ALA A 148 -4.77 6.50 -16.61
CA ALA A 148 -6.03 6.13 -15.97
C ALA A 148 -5.89 4.87 -15.12
N GLY A 149 -6.39 4.94 -13.89
CA GLY A 149 -6.25 3.86 -12.91
C GLY A 149 -6.63 4.29 -11.51
N THR A 150 -6.27 3.44 -10.56
CA THR A 150 -6.49 3.64 -9.14
C THR A 150 -5.16 3.88 -8.44
N TYR A 151 -5.08 4.98 -7.70
CA TYR A 151 -3.90 5.43 -6.97
C TYR A 151 -4.31 5.84 -5.56
N TRP A 152 -3.34 6.30 -4.76
CA TRP A 152 -3.62 6.78 -3.42
C TRP A 152 -2.65 7.88 -3.02
N TYR A 153 -2.93 8.58 -1.93
CA TYR A 153 -2.03 9.57 -1.35
C TYR A 153 -1.86 9.33 0.14
N HIS A 154 -0.66 9.58 0.62
CA HIS A 154 -0.27 9.38 2.01
C HIS A 154 0.88 10.29 2.42
N PRO A 155 1.14 10.50 3.72
CA PRO A 155 2.29 11.27 4.17
C PRO A 155 3.60 10.50 3.95
N HIS A 156 4.67 11.25 3.69
CA HIS A 156 6.01 10.72 3.53
C HIS A 156 7.08 11.58 4.26
N PRO A 157 6.86 11.99 5.52
CA PRO A 157 7.88 12.70 6.29
C PRO A 157 8.99 11.73 6.71
N ASP A 158 10.21 12.23 6.86
CA ASP A 158 11.35 11.42 7.31
C ASP A 158 11.04 10.71 8.63
N ARG A 159 11.18 9.37 8.66
CA ARG A 159 11.03 8.48 9.83
C ARG A 159 9.68 8.55 10.57
N ARG A 160 8.62 8.99 9.89
CA ARG A 160 7.29 9.16 10.49
C ARG A 160 6.13 8.75 9.58
N ALA A 161 6.43 8.20 8.39
CA ALA A 161 5.40 7.80 7.43
C ALA A 161 4.50 6.70 8.01
N GLY A 162 5.07 5.65 8.58
CA GLY A 162 4.35 4.53 9.19
C GLY A 162 3.45 4.97 10.34
N TYR A 163 3.95 5.83 11.22
CA TYR A 163 3.14 6.39 12.31
C TYR A 163 1.96 7.22 11.77
N GLN A 164 2.20 8.14 10.84
CA GLN A 164 1.16 9.04 10.35
C GLN A 164 0.10 8.30 9.53
N VAL A 165 0.49 7.28 8.74
CA VAL A 165 -0.47 6.39 8.05
C VAL A 165 -1.28 5.58 9.06
N ALA A 166 -0.66 4.99 10.07
CA ALA A 166 -1.35 4.26 11.12
C ALA A 166 -2.30 5.15 11.93
N MET A 167 -1.98 6.44 12.09
CA MET A 167 -2.89 7.43 12.67
C MET A 167 -4.07 7.79 11.77
N GLY A 168 -4.06 7.43 10.47
CA GLY A 168 -5.21 7.58 9.56
C GLY A 168 -4.99 8.48 8.34
N LEU A 169 -3.75 8.95 8.09
CA LEU A 169 -3.46 9.81 6.95
C LEU A 169 -3.25 8.99 5.67
N PHE A 170 -4.31 8.69 4.98
CA PHE A 170 -4.30 8.10 3.64
C PHE A 170 -5.62 8.40 2.94
N GLY A 171 -5.59 8.46 1.61
CA GLY A 171 -6.79 8.67 0.80
C GLY A 171 -6.58 8.18 -0.63
N ALA A 172 -7.66 8.02 -1.37
CA ALA A 172 -7.64 7.47 -2.71
C ALA A 172 -7.53 8.54 -3.80
N ILE A 173 -6.94 8.15 -4.93
CA ILE A 173 -6.95 8.92 -6.18
C ILE A 173 -7.55 8.03 -7.26
N VAL A 174 -8.50 8.55 -8.01
CA VAL A 174 -9.06 7.90 -9.19
C VAL A 174 -8.75 8.76 -10.40
N VAL A 175 -7.95 8.24 -11.31
CA VAL A 175 -7.69 8.87 -12.60
C VAL A 175 -8.59 8.23 -13.64
N ARG A 176 -9.48 9.03 -14.24
CA ARG A 176 -10.45 8.59 -15.25
C ARG A 176 -9.93 8.81 -16.66
N SER A 177 -10.34 7.94 -17.57
CA SER A 177 -10.10 8.10 -19.01
C SER A 177 -11.39 8.31 -19.74
N PRO A 178 -11.45 9.16 -20.77
CA PRO A 178 -12.60 9.21 -21.69
C PRO A 178 -12.76 7.90 -22.46
N ASP A 179 -11.68 7.14 -22.62
CA ASP A 179 -11.62 5.87 -23.35
C ASP A 179 -11.66 4.66 -22.40
N ASP A 180 -12.41 4.75 -21.28
CA ASP A 180 -12.57 3.59 -20.38
C ASP A 180 -13.28 2.46 -21.13
N PRO A 181 -12.69 1.25 -21.22
CA PRO A 181 -13.26 0.13 -21.97
C PRO A 181 -14.52 -0.45 -21.34
N LEU A 182 -14.82 -0.11 -20.09
CA LEU A 182 -16.01 -0.60 -19.40
C LEU A 182 -17.17 0.37 -19.57
N PRO A 183 -18.41 -0.15 -19.73
CA PRO A 183 -19.59 0.69 -19.73
C PRO A 183 -19.73 1.55 -18.47
N ALA A 184 -20.00 2.83 -18.63
CA ALA A 184 -20.21 3.77 -17.52
C ALA A 184 -21.42 3.37 -16.61
N SER A 185 -22.27 2.46 -17.08
CA SER A 185 -23.39 1.92 -16.30
C SER A 185 -22.99 0.90 -15.24
N ILE A 186 -21.74 0.41 -15.25
CA ILE A 186 -21.24 -0.51 -14.22
C ILE A 186 -21.00 0.29 -12.94
N PRO A 187 -21.71 -0.04 -11.83
CA PRO A 187 -21.48 0.63 -10.56
C PRO A 187 -20.04 0.43 -10.07
N GLU A 188 -19.43 1.51 -9.59
CA GLU A 188 -18.09 1.47 -8.98
C GLU A 188 -18.18 1.43 -7.48
N LYS A 189 -17.21 0.74 -6.84
CA LYS A 189 -16.96 0.74 -5.41
C LYS A 189 -15.47 0.97 -5.16
N LEU A 190 -15.17 1.93 -4.32
CA LEU A 190 -13.82 2.15 -3.82
C LEU A 190 -13.68 1.45 -2.47
N LEU A 191 -12.66 0.61 -2.33
CA LEU A 191 -12.34 -0.14 -1.12
C LEU A 191 -10.90 0.20 -0.71
N VAL A 192 -10.75 1.01 0.31
CA VAL A 192 -9.44 1.29 0.91
C VAL A 192 -9.28 0.36 2.10
N LEU A 193 -8.42 -0.63 1.94
CA LEU A 193 -8.08 -1.59 3.00
C LEU A 193 -7.02 -0.99 3.89
N SER A 194 -7.23 -1.08 5.20
CA SER A 194 -6.27 -0.71 6.22
C SER A 194 -6.41 -1.62 7.43
N ASP A 195 -5.39 -1.66 8.26
CA ASP A 195 -5.46 -2.36 9.52
C ASP A 195 -4.84 -1.52 10.65
N ASN A 196 -5.25 -1.80 11.88
CA ASN A 196 -4.69 -1.11 13.03
C ASN A 196 -4.83 -1.95 14.31
N ARG A 197 -4.04 -1.62 15.33
CA ARG A 197 -4.19 -2.14 16.68
C ARG A 197 -4.91 -1.11 17.55
N PHE A 198 -5.98 -1.54 18.21
CA PHE A 198 -6.75 -0.70 19.12
C PHE A 198 -6.73 -1.28 20.53
N ARG A 199 -6.61 -0.42 21.51
CA ARG A 199 -6.87 -0.74 22.92
C ARG A 199 -8.36 -0.84 23.19
N ALA A 200 -8.74 -1.34 24.37
CA ALA A 200 -10.13 -1.52 24.74
C ALA A 200 -10.94 -0.21 24.79
N ASP A 201 -10.28 0.91 25.02
CA ASP A 201 -10.87 2.25 25.03
C ASP A 201 -11.01 2.86 23.61
N GLY A 202 -10.52 2.18 22.58
CA GLY A 202 -10.53 2.63 21.20
C GLY A 202 -9.32 3.47 20.79
N SER A 203 -8.39 3.74 21.70
CA SER A 203 -7.14 4.39 21.33
C SER A 203 -6.29 3.47 20.44
N ILE A 204 -5.55 4.06 19.49
CA ILE A 204 -4.61 3.33 18.66
C ILE A 204 -3.45 2.88 19.56
N ASP A 205 -3.10 1.59 19.46
CA ASP A 205 -2.04 1.00 20.26
C ASP A 205 -0.69 1.14 19.56
N PHE A 206 0.14 2.06 20.07
CA PHE A 206 1.55 2.11 19.74
C PHE A 206 2.33 1.57 20.94
N PRO A 207 3.13 0.52 20.76
CA PRO A 207 3.93 -0.04 21.85
C PRO A 207 5.03 0.94 22.28
N ASP A 208 5.48 0.81 23.53
CA ASP A 208 6.70 1.49 23.98
C ASP A 208 7.87 1.09 23.09
N SER A 209 8.68 2.06 22.67
CA SER A 209 9.81 1.87 21.73
C SER A 209 10.86 0.86 22.20
N GLN A 210 10.89 0.53 23.49
CA GLN A 210 11.79 -0.47 24.07
C GLN A 210 11.10 -1.80 24.36
N SER A 211 9.86 -1.98 23.93
CA SER A 211 9.12 -3.22 24.13
C SER A 211 9.47 -4.25 23.07
N ALA A 212 9.33 -5.54 23.39
CA ALA A 212 9.46 -6.63 22.42
C ALA A 212 8.47 -6.49 21.25
N GLN A 213 7.30 -5.87 21.48
CA GLN A 213 6.35 -5.63 20.40
C GLN A 213 6.85 -4.55 19.43
N ALA A 214 7.51 -3.50 19.91
CA ALA A 214 8.09 -2.49 19.05
C ALA A 214 9.26 -3.06 18.22
N GLU A 215 10.04 -3.96 18.80
CA GLU A 215 11.10 -4.69 18.10
C GLU A 215 10.51 -5.57 16.98
N MET A 216 9.46 -6.34 17.28
CA MET A 216 8.75 -7.13 16.26
C MET A 216 8.11 -6.25 15.17
N ASP A 217 7.56 -5.08 15.51
CA ASP A 217 7.02 -4.15 14.53
C ASP A 217 8.10 -3.57 13.62
N ALA A 218 9.28 -3.28 14.17
CA ALA A 218 10.42 -2.83 13.40
C ALA A 218 10.94 -3.93 12.45
N GLU A 219 10.93 -5.20 12.88
CA GLU A 219 11.39 -6.31 12.05
C GLU A 219 10.38 -6.72 10.98
N ASN A 220 9.10 -6.81 11.33
CA ASN A 220 8.05 -7.33 10.44
C ASN A 220 7.23 -6.24 9.75
N GLY A 221 7.34 -4.99 10.21
CA GLY A 221 6.34 -3.97 9.97
C GLY A 221 5.10 -4.15 10.87
N ARG A 222 4.47 -3.03 11.22
CA ARG A 222 3.33 -2.98 12.13
C ARG A 222 2.05 -3.46 11.45
N GLU A 223 1.53 -4.60 11.88
CA GLU A 223 0.20 -5.08 11.51
C GLU A 223 -0.80 -4.93 12.64
N GLY A 224 -2.05 -4.66 12.26
CA GLY A 224 -3.17 -4.55 13.18
C GLY A 224 -3.97 -5.83 13.34
N ASN A 225 -4.70 -5.95 14.44
CA ASN A 225 -5.67 -7.03 14.68
C ASN A 225 -7.10 -6.64 14.28
N VAL A 226 -7.31 -5.39 13.85
CA VAL A 226 -8.59 -4.88 13.34
C VAL A 226 -8.38 -4.47 11.89
N LEU A 227 -9.05 -5.18 10.98
CA LEU A 227 -9.02 -4.92 9.55
C LEU A 227 -10.21 -4.04 9.19
N LEU A 228 -9.96 -2.99 8.45
CA LEU A 228 -10.95 -1.99 8.09
C LEU A 228 -11.08 -1.87 6.56
N VAL A 229 -12.28 -1.62 6.09
CA VAL A 229 -12.57 -1.24 4.70
C VAL A 229 -13.25 0.13 4.74
N ASN A 230 -12.62 1.14 4.15
CA ASN A 230 -13.06 2.53 4.21
C ASN A 230 -13.27 3.03 5.67
N GLY A 231 -12.37 2.63 6.59
CA GLY A 231 -12.48 2.98 8.01
C GLY A 231 -13.61 2.27 8.77
N GLN A 232 -14.27 1.28 8.17
CA GLN A 232 -15.37 0.52 8.75
C GLN A 232 -14.96 -0.94 9.02
N LEU A 233 -15.42 -1.49 10.15
CA LEU A 233 -15.23 -2.90 10.49
C LEU A 233 -16.29 -3.75 9.78
N ALA A 234 -15.85 -4.70 8.93
CA ALA A 234 -16.67 -5.67 8.23
C ALA A 234 -17.98 -5.08 7.62
N PRO A 235 -17.91 -4.04 6.76
CA PRO A 235 -19.10 -3.44 6.18
C PRO A 235 -19.81 -4.41 5.20
N THR A 236 -21.04 -4.05 4.77
CA THR A 236 -21.79 -4.78 3.74
C THR A 236 -21.80 -4.03 2.43
N VAL A 237 -21.54 -4.74 1.35
CA VAL A 237 -21.79 -4.28 -0.03
C VAL A 237 -22.98 -5.02 -0.60
N ASP A 238 -23.95 -4.28 -1.07
CA ASP A 238 -25.13 -4.85 -1.75
C ASP A 238 -24.86 -4.98 -3.26
N ILE A 239 -25.27 -6.13 -3.80
CA ILE A 239 -25.21 -6.44 -5.24
C ILE A 239 -26.47 -7.23 -5.63
N GLN A 240 -26.96 -7.07 -6.86
CA GLN A 240 -28.06 -7.89 -7.36
C GLN A 240 -27.52 -9.16 -8.02
N ALA A 241 -28.29 -10.25 -7.99
CA ALA A 241 -27.89 -11.48 -8.68
C ALA A 241 -27.71 -11.22 -10.20
N GLY A 242 -26.52 -11.51 -10.71
CA GLY A 242 -26.15 -11.24 -12.10
C GLY A 242 -25.60 -9.84 -12.39
N GLU A 243 -25.76 -8.87 -11.48
CA GLU A 243 -25.14 -7.56 -11.57
C GLU A 243 -23.62 -7.68 -11.54
N MET A 244 -22.93 -6.78 -12.25
CA MET A 244 -21.50 -6.60 -12.15
C MET A 244 -21.18 -5.24 -11.52
N GLN A 245 -20.17 -5.22 -10.62
CA GLN A 245 -19.63 -4.00 -10.01
C GLN A 245 -18.13 -3.96 -10.23
N ARG A 246 -17.58 -2.78 -10.56
CA ARG A 246 -16.14 -2.52 -10.58
C ARG A 246 -15.71 -2.14 -9.19
N TRP A 247 -14.78 -2.90 -8.63
CA TRP A 247 -14.19 -2.63 -7.33
C TRP A 247 -12.76 -2.15 -7.53
N ARG A 248 -12.48 -0.93 -7.06
CA ARG A 248 -11.15 -0.34 -6.97
C ARG A 248 -10.65 -0.57 -5.58
N ILE A 249 -9.63 -1.42 -5.40
CA ILE A 249 -9.13 -1.83 -4.09
C ILE A 249 -7.73 -1.29 -3.91
N ILE A 250 -7.49 -0.63 -2.79
CA ILE A 250 -6.20 -0.06 -2.40
C ILE A 250 -5.77 -0.74 -1.11
N ASN A 251 -4.54 -1.22 -1.03
CA ASN A 251 -3.94 -1.63 0.22
C ASN A 251 -3.18 -0.45 0.85
N ALA A 252 -3.80 0.21 1.82
CA ALA A 252 -3.24 1.33 2.58
C ALA A 252 -2.74 0.91 3.98
N SER A 253 -2.54 -0.39 4.22
CA SER A 253 -1.92 -0.90 5.46
C SER A 253 -0.44 -0.57 5.52
N ALA A 254 0.09 -0.38 6.73
CA ALA A 254 1.51 -0.07 6.92
C ALA A 254 2.43 -1.22 6.48
N ALA A 255 2.00 -2.47 6.71
CA ALA A 255 2.84 -3.64 6.45
C ALA A 255 2.07 -4.86 5.89
N ARG A 256 0.75 -4.95 6.15
CA ARG A 256 -0.03 -6.14 5.81
C ARG A 256 -0.11 -6.37 4.31
N ILE A 257 0.16 -7.61 3.90
CA ILE A 257 -0.11 -8.12 2.55
C ILE A 257 -1.45 -8.88 2.59
N TYR A 258 -2.38 -8.54 1.70
CA TYR A 258 -3.66 -9.23 1.57
C TYR A 258 -3.60 -10.26 0.45
N ARG A 259 -4.15 -11.45 0.69
CA ARG A 259 -4.44 -12.45 -0.32
C ARG A 259 -5.94 -12.53 -0.51
N LEU A 260 -6.47 -11.72 -1.42
CA LEU A 260 -7.90 -11.49 -1.59
C LEU A 260 -8.57 -12.64 -2.30
N ALA A 261 -9.70 -13.10 -1.77
CA ALA A 261 -10.55 -14.13 -2.40
C ALA A 261 -12.02 -13.91 -2.05
N ILE A 262 -12.93 -14.39 -2.92
CA ILE A 262 -14.35 -14.56 -2.63
C ILE A 262 -14.65 -16.05 -2.74
N PRO A 263 -15.03 -16.75 -1.66
CA PRO A 263 -15.27 -18.18 -1.68
C PRO A 263 -16.29 -18.59 -2.77
N GLY A 264 -15.92 -19.57 -3.57
CA GLY A 264 -16.77 -20.09 -4.64
C GLY A 264 -16.88 -19.22 -5.89
N GLN A 265 -16.12 -18.13 -5.98
CA GLN A 265 -16.07 -17.26 -7.18
C GLN A 265 -14.62 -17.08 -7.65
N GLN A 266 -14.46 -17.01 -8.98
CA GLN A 266 -13.25 -16.46 -9.56
C GLN A 266 -13.35 -14.92 -9.58
N LEU A 267 -12.26 -14.27 -9.21
CA LEU A 267 -12.10 -12.83 -9.37
C LEU A 267 -11.75 -12.53 -10.83
N LEU A 268 -12.31 -11.48 -11.38
CA LEU A 268 -11.95 -10.99 -12.71
C LEU A 268 -11.14 -9.71 -12.54
N GLU A 269 -9.84 -9.82 -12.69
CA GLU A 269 -8.91 -8.71 -12.56
C GLU A 269 -8.89 -7.89 -13.84
N LEU A 270 -9.06 -6.58 -13.70
CA LEU A 270 -9.08 -5.61 -14.79
C LEU A 270 -7.84 -4.73 -14.80
N GLY A 271 -7.24 -4.48 -13.63
CA GLY A 271 -6.10 -3.60 -13.45
C GLY A 271 -5.29 -3.98 -12.24
N HIS A 272 -3.98 -3.72 -12.31
CA HIS A 272 -3.03 -3.93 -11.22
C HIS A 272 -2.04 -2.79 -11.17
N GLY A 273 -1.70 -2.33 -9.94
CA GLY A 273 -0.74 -1.23 -9.77
C GLY A 273 -1.17 0.05 -10.49
N ALA A 274 -0.42 0.46 -11.49
CA ALA A 274 -0.54 1.75 -12.14
C ALA A 274 -1.43 1.76 -13.41
N GLY A 275 -2.51 0.97 -13.45
CA GLY A 275 -3.47 1.06 -14.54
C GLY A 275 -4.16 -0.25 -14.91
N LEU A 276 -4.92 -0.20 -16.02
CA LEU A 276 -5.60 -1.38 -16.54
C LEU A 276 -4.61 -2.34 -17.21
N LEU A 277 -4.96 -3.64 -17.15
CA LEU A 277 -4.28 -4.70 -17.89
C LEU A 277 -4.62 -4.65 -19.38
N GLY A 278 -3.83 -5.31 -20.20
CA GLY A 278 -4.12 -5.47 -21.64
C GLY A 278 -5.40 -6.28 -21.90
N LYS A 279 -5.73 -7.19 -21.00
CA LYS A 279 -6.93 -8.05 -21.03
C LYS A 279 -7.33 -8.45 -19.61
N PRO A 280 -8.62 -8.78 -19.38
CA PRO A 280 -9.07 -9.28 -18.08
C PRO A 280 -8.42 -10.64 -17.75
N LEU A 281 -8.06 -10.84 -16.48
CA LEU A 281 -7.52 -12.10 -15.97
C LEU A 281 -8.47 -12.74 -14.96
N ARG A 282 -8.62 -14.07 -15.06
CA ARG A 282 -9.39 -14.86 -14.10
C ARG A 282 -8.45 -15.43 -13.04
N MET A 283 -8.68 -15.02 -11.80
CA MET A 283 -7.86 -15.39 -10.65
C MET A 283 -8.71 -16.11 -9.60
N GLN A 284 -8.12 -17.07 -8.89
CA GLN A 284 -8.78 -17.68 -7.71
C GLN A 284 -8.62 -16.80 -6.48
N ASP A 285 -7.45 -16.22 -6.35
CA ASP A 285 -7.08 -15.22 -5.32
C ASP A 285 -6.06 -14.24 -5.92
N ILE A 286 -5.89 -13.09 -5.26
CA ILE A 286 -4.99 -12.03 -5.70
C ILE A 286 -4.15 -11.60 -4.51
N LEU A 287 -2.83 -11.67 -4.65
CA LEU A 287 -1.91 -11.11 -3.68
C LEU A 287 -1.81 -9.60 -3.91
N LEU A 288 -2.05 -8.83 -2.86
CA LEU A 288 -2.02 -7.38 -2.86
C LEU A 288 -1.07 -6.91 -1.76
N ALA A 289 0.18 -6.67 -2.13
CA ALA A 289 1.17 -6.13 -1.21
C ALA A 289 0.79 -4.71 -0.77
N ASN A 290 1.36 -4.24 0.34
CA ASN A 290 1.07 -2.89 0.79
C ASN A 290 1.45 -1.86 -0.29
N SER A 291 0.68 -0.80 -0.39
CA SER A 291 0.64 0.21 -1.43
C SER A 291 0.12 -0.23 -2.80
N GLN A 292 0.01 -1.51 -3.07
CA GLN A 292 -0.54 -1.98 -4.34
C GLN A 292 -2.05 -1.73 -4.45
N ARG A 293 -2.51 -1.67 -5.69
CA ARG A 293 -3.93 -1.49 -6.04
C ARG A 293 -4.32 -2.56 -7.03
N VAL A 294 -5.59 -2.94 -6.98
CA VAL A 294 -6.19 -3.86 -7.94
C VAL A 294 -7.60 -3.39 -8.32
N GLU A 295 -7.94 -3.54 -9.58
CA GLU A 295 -9.31 -3.32 -10.05
C GLU A 295 -9.95 -4.64 -10.44
N LEU A 296 -11.07 -4.92 -9.82
CA LEU A 296 -11.83 -6.16 -10.03
C LEU A 296 -13.20 -5.90 -10.63
N LEU A 297 -13.66 -6.82 -11.44
CA LEU A 297 -15.08 -6.91 -11.78
C LEU A 297 -15.69 -8.06 -10.99
N VAL A 298 -16.55 -7.70 -10.05
CA VAL A 298 -17.21 -8.63 -9.13
C VAL A 298 -18.65 -8.86 -9.62
N ARG A 299 -19.06 -10.12 -9.71
CA ARG A 299 -20.41 -10.49 -10.11
C ARG A 299 -21.25 -10.92 -8.90
N GLY A 300 -22.47 -10.45 -8.83
CA GLY A 300 -23.46 -10.97 -7.87
C GLY A 300 -23.78 -12.43 -8.18
N ALA A 301 -23.21 -13.34 -7.40
CA ALA A 301 -23.46 -14.77 -7.50
C ALA A 301 -24.29 -15.25 -6.31
N GLY A 302 -25.19 -16.20 -6.59
CA GLY A 302 -26.08 -16.76 -5.57
C GLY A 302 -27.51 -16.21 -5.66
N ALA A 303 -28.38 -16.75 -4.83
CA ALA A 303 -29.80 -16.36 -4.78
C ALA A 303 -29.97 -15.06 -3.96
N PRO A 304 -31.03 -14.27 -4.23
CA PRO A 304 -31.40 -13.15 -3.36
C PRO A 304 -31.53 -13.58 -1.90
N GLY A 305 -30.93 -12.81 -1.00
CA GLY A 305 -30.83 -13.10 0.44
C GLY A 305 -29.57 -13.85 0.85
N SER A 306 -28.78 -14.37 -0.10
CA SER A 306 -27.46 -14.95 0.23
C SER A 306 -26.39 -13.88 0.47
N ALA A 307 -25.34 -14.26 1.19
CA ALA A 307 -24.16 -13.43 1.40
C ALA A 307 -22.88 -14.27 1.31
N VAL A 308 -21.80 -13.65 0.86
CA VAL A 308 -20.45 -14.23 0.83
C VAL A 308 -19.46 -13.15 1.25
N ALA A 309 -18.37 -13.52 1.91
CA ALA A 309 -17.35 -12.54 2.31
C ALA A 309 -16.31 -12.31 1.20
N LEU A 310 -15.83 -11.06 1.04
CA LEU A 310 -14.47 -10.83 0.56
C LEU A 310 -13.54 -11.15 1.71
N GLN A 311 -12.61 -12.05 1.48
CA GLN A 311 -11.69 -12.54 2.50
C GLN A 311 -10.25 -12.19 2.16
N THR A 312 -9.40 -12.10 3.19
CA THR A 312 -7.97 -12.29 3.03
C THR A 312 -7.59 -13.68 3.52
N LEU A 313 -6.99 -14.46 2.64
CA LEU A 313 -6.48 -15.80 2.94
C LEU A 313 -5.11 -15.71 3.62
N PRO A 314 -4.65 -16.77 4.29
CA PRO A 314 -3.30 -16.83 4.82
C PRO A 314 -2.24 -16.57 3.76
N TYR A 315 -1.27 -15.76 4.12
CA TYR A 315 -0.05 -15.54 3.35
C TYR A 315 1.13 -15.36 4.29
N ASP A 316 2.15 -16.17 4.10
CA ASP A 316 3.35 -16.18 4.93
C ASP A 316 4.40 -15.25 4.33
N ARG A 317 4.43 -14.01 4.81
CA ARG A 317 5.40 -12.98 4.40
C ARG A 317 6.55 -12.80 5.38
N TYR A 318 6.58 -13.58 6.45
CA TYR A 318 7.43 -13.33 7.61
C TYR A 318 8.69 -14.19 7.59
N ASP A 319 9.75 -13.68 8.23
CA ASP A 319 10.85 -14.55 8.64
C ASP A 319 10.31 -15.61 9.61
N PRO A 320 10.70 -16.88 9.44
CA PRO A 320 10.23 -17.97 10.30
C PRO A 320 10.46 -17.74 11.80
N HIS A 321 11.46 -16.92 12.17
CA HIS A 321 11.80 -16.66 13.58
C HIS A 321 10.94 -15.55 14.20
N THR A 322 10.34 -14.67 13.39
CA THR A 322 9.54 -13.52 13.85
C THR A 322 8.05 -13.65 13.47
N ARG A 323 7.66 -14.79 12.92
CA ARG A 323 6.31 -15.07 12.43
C ARG A 323 5.26 -14.96 13.54
N PRO A 324 4.21 -14.10 13.39
CA PRO A 324 3.10 -14.04 14.34
C PRO A 324 2.35 -15.39 14.45
N ALA A 325 1.80 -15.68 15.63
CA ALA A 325 1.13 -16.97 15.88
C ALA A 325 -0.16 -17.17 15.06
N ASP A 326 -0.76 -16.10 14.56
CA ASP A 326 -2.04 -16.06 13.83
C ASP A 326 -1.88 -15.76 12.32
N TRP A 327 -0.66 -15.80 11.79
CA TRP A 327 -0.34 -15.53 10.38
C TRP A 327 -1.17 -16.38 9.39
N ASN A 328 -1.61 -17.56 9.81
CA ASN A 328 -2.30 -18.54 8.97
C ASN A 328 -3.83 -18.49 9.10
N GLN A 329 -4.38 -17.40 9.61
CA GLN A 329 -5.82 -17.21 9.73
C GLN A 329 -6.42 -16.55 8.47
N THR A 330 -7.64 -16.95 8.14
CA THR A 330 -8.48 -16.28 7.16
C THR A 330 -9.33 -15.23 7.86
N HIS A 331 -9.41 -14.01 7.31
CA HIS A 331 -10.25 -12.96 7.86
C HIS A 331 -11.27 -12.46 6.83
N ASP A 332 -12.50 -12.23 7.29
CA ASP A 332 -13.53 -11.57 6.50
C ASP A 332 -13.30 -10.06 6.52
N LEU A 333 -13.22 -9.44 5.33
CA LEU A 333 -13.03 -8.00 5.17
C LEU A 333 -14.36 -7.27 5.05
N LEU A 334 -15.28 -7.81 4.25
CA LEU A 334 -16.63 -7.28 4.09
C LEU A 334 -17.60 -8.40 3.68
N SER A 335 -18.89 -8.14 3.83
CA SER A 335 -19.96 -9.04 3.39
C SER A 335 -20.56 -8.54 2.07
N LEU A 336 -20.51 -9.34 1.02
CA LEU A 336 -21.22 -9.13 -0.25
C LEU A 336 -22.58 -9.78 -0.17
N ARG A 337 -23.64 -8.97 -0.10
CA ARG A 337 -25.02 -9.42 0.07
C ARG A 337 -25.80 -9.33 -1.24
N VAL A 338 -26.41 -10.43 -1.66
CA VAL A 338 -27.26 -10.46 -2.86
C VAL A 338 -28.68 -10.00 -2.50
N THR A 339 -29.10 -8.81 -2.97
CA THR A 339 -30.36 -8.17 -2.56
C THR A 339 -31.53 -8.35 -3.49
N GLY A 340 -31.31 -8.85 -4.71
CA GLY A 340 -32.35 -9.01 -5.72
C GLY A 340 -31.78 -9.60 -7.00
N VAL A 341 -32.49 -9.48 -8.09
CA VAL A 341 -32.07 -9.92 -9.43
C VAL A 341 -31.84 -8.69 -10.30
N ALA A 342 -30.69 -8.62 -10.96
CA ALA A 342 -30.38 -7.51 -11.85
C ALA A 342 -31.38 -7.47 -13.02
N ARG A 343 -31.86 -6.27 -13.33
CA ARG A 343 -32.75 -6.04 -14.49
C ARG A 343 -32.02 -6.26 -15.81
N ASP A 344 -30.75 -5.96 -15.85
CA ASP A 344 -29.84 -6.20 -16.98
C ASP A 344 -28.59 -6.93 -16.48
N SER A 345 -28.45 -8.18 -16.89
CA SER A 345 -27.26 -9.02 -16.64
C SER A 345 -26.43 -9.22 -17.93
N SER A 346 -26.76 -8.48 -19.00
CA SER A 346 -26.15 -8.65 -20.33
C SER A 346 -24.84 -7.91 -20.51
N VAL A 347 -24.35 -7.20 -19.46
CA VAL A 347 -23.07 -6.51 -19.52
C VAL A 347 -21.97 -7.51 -19.90
N ARG A 348 -21.30 -7.25 -21.02
CA ARG A 348 -20.17 -8.04 -21.49
C ARG A 348 -18.87 -7.38 -21.06
N VAL A 349 -17.98 -8.21 -20.55
CA VAL A 349 -16.60 -7.79 -20.30
C VAL A 349 -15.86 -7.80 -21.63
N PRO A 350 -15.18 -6.72 -22.01
CA PRO A 350 -14.34 -6.72 -23.21
C PRO A 350 -13.23 -7.77 -23.10
N ASP A 351 -12.92 -8.44 -24.21
CA ASP A 351 -11.80 -9.39 -24.29
C ASP A 351 -10.44 -8.66 -24.25
N SER A 352 -10.41 -7.39 -24.59
CA SER A 352 -9.27 -6.49 -24.52
C SER A 352 -9.65 -5.24 -23.74
N LEU A 353 -8.75 -4.81 -22.84
CA LEU A 353 -8.92 -3.57 -22.05
C LEU A 353 -8.10 -2.44 -22.68
N ARG A 354 -6.94 -2.15 -22.10
CA ARG A 354 -6.08 -1.08 -22.59
C ARG A 354 -4.73 -1.69 -23.03
N PRO A 355 -4.28 -1.47 -24.28
CA PRO A 355 -2.98 -1.99 -24.70
C PRO A 355 -1.87 -1.45 -23.81
N VAL A 356 -1.01 -2.34 -23.32
CA VAL A 356 0.18 -1.98 -22.55
C VAL A 356 1.40 -2.31 -23.42
N PRO A 357 2.05 -1.30 -24.02
CA PRO A 357 3.26 -1.54 -24.80
C PRO A 357 4.40 -1.98 -23.88
N ALA A 358 5.18 -2.95 -24.31
CA ALA A 358 6.42 -3.30 -23.63
C ALA A 358 7.43 -2.14 -23.76
N ILE A 359 8.14 -1.85 -22.68
CA ILE A 359 9.28 -0.91 -22.72
C ILE A 359 10.37 -1.54 -23.59
N ASP A 360 10.93 -0.77 -24.52
CA ASP A 360 12.02 -1.20 -25.39
C ASP A 360 13.32 -1.42 -24.58
N THR A 361 13.81 -2.64 -24.61
CA THR A 361 15.05 -3.06 -23.94
C THR A 361 16.23 -3.29 -24.90
N THR A 362 16.12 -2.86 -26.16
CA THR A 362 17.23 -2.99 -27.14
C THR A 362 18.40 -2.06 -26.83
N HIS A 363 18.12 -0.94 -26.12
CA HIS A 363 19.12 0.04 -25.73
C HIS A 363 18.95 0.39 -24.25
N VAL A 364 19.56 -0.40 -23.38
CA VAL A 364 19.58 -0.20 -21.93
C VAL A 364 20.81 0.62 -21.55
N ALA A 365 20.58 1.76 -20.89
CA ALA A 365 21.66 2.66 -20.47
C ALA A 365 22.43 2.13 -19.26
N GLU A 366 21.72 1.48 -18.33
CA GLU A 366 22.28 0.97 -17.09
C GLU A 366 21.58 -0.30 -16.65
N HIS A 367 22.35 -1.21 -16.05
CA HIS A 367 21.86 -2.35 -15.28
C HIS A 367 22.25 -2.11 -13.82
N ARG A 368 21.25 -2.03 -12.93
CA ARG A 368 21.48 -1.81 -11.50
C ARG A 368 21.07 -3.03 -10.70
N VAL A 369 21.81 -3.31 -9.65
CA VAL A 369 21.47 -4.31 -8.64
C VAL A 369 21.18 -3.59 -7.33
N LEU A 370 19.99 -3.82 -6.79
CA LEU A 370 19.55 -3.32 -5.49
C LEU A 370 19.38 -4.52 -4.55
N VAL A 371 20.25 -4.62 -3.57
CA VAL A 371 20.22 -5.70 -2.59
C VAL A 371 19.45 -5.23 -1.35
N LEU A 372 18.31 -5.89 -1.10
CA LEU A 372 17.47 -5.66 0.07
C LEU A 372 17.94 -6.53 1.23
N THR A 373 18.20 -5.88 2.35
CA THR A 373 18.53 -6.54 3.62
C THR A 373 17.70 -5.93 4.73
N GLN A 374 17.84 -6.39 5.97
CA GLN A 374 17.08 -5.85 7.10
C GLN A 374 17.30 -4.33 7.24
N GLY A 375 16.26 -3.54 6.89
CA GLY A 375 16.25 -2.08 7.02
C GLY A 375 17.21 -1.31 6.11
N MET A 376 17.84 -1.97 5.12
CA MET A 376 18.85 -1.34 4.25
C MET A 376 18.68 -1.74 2.78
N ILE A 377 19.08 -0.82 1.89
CA ILE A 377 19.28 -1.11 0.46
C ILE A 377 20.76 -0.91 0.12
N ASN A 378 21.38 -1.93 -0.48
CA ASN A 378 22.83 -1.94 -0.77
C ASN A 378 23.72 -1.66 0.46
N GLY A 379 23.30 -2.18 1.63
CA GLY A 379 24.01 -1.99 2.89
C GLY A 379 23.97 -0.55 3.44
N LYS A 380 23.03 0.27 2.97
CA LYS A 380 22.88 1.67 3.37
C LYS A 380 21.47 1.94 3.89
N MET A 381 21.40 2.76 4.92
CA MET A 381 20.18 3.41 5.36
C MET A 381 20.06 4.80 4.72
N MET A 382 18.85 5.35 4.73
CA MET A 382 18.55 6.68 4.19
C MET A 382 19.43 7.77 4.82
N ASP A 383 19.92 8.63 3.93
CA ASP A 383 20.57 9.88 4.24
C ASP A 383 20.07 10.95 3.26
N LEU A 384 19.29 11.90 3.75
CA LEU A 384 18.64 12.94 2.93
C LEU A 384 19.63 13.81 2.15
N THR A 385 20.91 13.81 2.53
CA THR A 385 21.97 14.58 1.87
C THR A 385 22.72 13.79 0.79
N ARG A 386 22.58 12.45 0.80
CA ARG A 386 23.28 11.55 -0.11
C ARG A 386 22.42 11.21 -1.34
N VAL A 387 23.01 11.30 -2.51
CA VAL A 387 22.48 10.70 -3.74
C VAL A 387 23.12 9.31 -3.88
N ASP A 388 22.29 8.26 -3.96
CA ASP A 388 22.78 6.88 -4.08
C ASP A 388 23.08 6.49 -5.52
N PHE A 389 22.27 6.97 -6.45
CA PHE A 389 22.42 6.76 -7.89
C PHE A 389 22.18 8.05 -8.66
N THR A 390 22.81 8.15 -9.83
CA THR A 390 22.46 9.14 -10.85
C THR A 390 21.97 8.43 -12.10
N GLY A 391 20.99 9.01 -12.79
CA GLY A 391 20.45 8.53 -14.05
C GLY A 391 20.21 9.69 -14.99
N ARG A 392 19.96 9.37 -16.26
CA ARG A 392 19.70 10.36 -17.31
C ARG A 392 18.28 10.25 -17.84
N LEU A 393 17.66 11.38 -18.11
CA LEU A 393 16.37 11.43 -18.79
C LEU A 393 16.50 10.84 -20.22
N HIS A 394 15.37 10.39 -20.74
CA HIS A 394 15.23 9.73 -22.04
C HIS A 394 16.01 8.43 -22.19
N THR A 395 16.35 7.77 -21.04
CA THR A 395 17.03 6.47 -21.02
C THR A 395 16.14 5.38 -20.42
N THR A 396 16.46 4.15 -20.81
CA THR A 396 15.87 2.93 -20.22
C THR A 396 16.90 2.26 -19.32
N GLU A 397 16.51 1.87 -18.11
CA GLU A 397 17.36 1.10 -17.20
C GLU A 397 16.67 -0.21 -16.82
N ILE A 398 17.45 -1.24 -16.53
CA ILE A 398 17.00 -2.49 -15.92
C ILE A 398 17.53 -2.54 -14.49
N TRP A 399 16.62 -2.75 -13.54
CA TRP A 399 16.98 -2.90 -12.14
C TRP A 399 16.67 -4.32 -11.68
N GLU A 400 17.63 -4.98 -11.11
CA GLU A 400 17.49 -6.27 -10.44
C GLU A 400 17.40 -6.00 -8.94
N ILE A 401 16.26 -6.37 -8.34
CA ILE A 401 15.98 -6.17 -6.93
C ILE A 401 16.10 -7.55 -6.27
N GLU A 402 17.17 -7.75 -5.51
CA GLU A 402 17.48 -8.99 -4.81
C GLU A 402 17.07 -8.89 -3.35
N ASN A 403 16.24 -9.78 -2.88
CA ASN A 403 15.86 -9.89 -1.49
C ASN A 403 16.65 -11.01 -0.81
N LEU A 404 17.57 -10.65 0.09
CA LEU A 404 18.45 -11.62 0.77
C LEU A 404 17.92 -12.07 2.14
N VAL A 405 16.76 -11.57 2.58
CA VAL A 405 16.20 -11.89 3.91
C VAL A 405 14.98 -12.79 3.82
N GLY A 406 14.56 -13.31 4.97
CA GLY A 406 13.51 -14.33 5.09
C GLY A 406 12.08 -13.79 5.02
N MET A 407 11.86 -12.52 4.66
CA MET A 407 10.54 -11.91 4.57
C MET A 407 10.34 -11.14 3.27
N ASP A 408 9.08 -10.85 2.94
CA ASP A 408 8.74 -10.04 1.76
C ASP A 408 9.16 -8.58 1.92
N HIS A 409 9.60 -7.97 0.79
CA HIS A 409 9.83 -6.54 0.69
C HIS A 409 9.14 -5.97 -0.56
N PRO A 410 8.01 -5.28 -0.43
CA PRO A 410 7.43 -4.52 -1.53
C PRO A 410 8.35 -3.35 -1.88
N PHE A 411 8.92 -3.38 -3.08
CA PHE A 411 9.81 -2.32 -3.58
C PHE A 411 9.00 -1.29 -4.36
N HIS A 412 9.16 -0.01 -4.02
CA HIS A 412 8.53 1.13 -4.66
C HIS A 412 9.54 2.10 -5.27
N LEU A 413 9.19 2.67 -6.42
CA LEU A 413 9.92 3.73 -7.11
C LEU A 413 9.00 4.92 -7.33
N HIS A 414 9.37 6.08 -6.79
CA HIS A 414 8.62 7.31 -6.94
C HIS A 414 8.64 7.85 -8.38
N GLY A 415 7.55 8.48 -8.78
CA GLY A 415 7.42 9.27 -10.01
C GLY A 415 7.44 8.48 -11.31
N PHE A 416 7.92 7.25 -11.34
CA PHE A 416 8.04 6.45 -12.54
C PHE A 416 7.39 5.08 -12.39
N ARG A 417 6.54 4.75 -13.35
CA ARG A 417 6.02 3.39 -13.48
C ARG A 417 7.01 2.53 -14.24
N PHE A 418 7.03 1.26 -13.92
CA PHE A 418 7.91 0.26 -14.51
C PHE A 418 7.15 -1.01 -14.94
N GLN A 419 7.82 -1.91 -15.61
CA GLN A 419 7.31 -3.24 -15.96
C GLN A 419 8.23 -4.29 -15.37
N VAL A 420 7.66 -5.41 -14.89
CA VAL A 420 8.45 -6.57 -14.48
C VAL A 420 8.86 -7.34 -15.73
N LEU A 421 10.14 -7.67 -15.85
CA LEU A 421 10.67 -8.52 -16.89
C LEU A 421 10.57 -10.00 -16.51
N ASP A 422 10.99 -10.30 -15.29
CA ASP A 422 10.96 -11.66 -14.74
C ASP A 422 11.06 -11.67 -13.21
N ARG A 423 10.74 -12.84 -12.65
CA ARG A 423 10.92 -13.20 -11.24
C ARG A 423 11.76 -14.46 -11.17
N ASP A 424 12.91 -14.40 -10.50
CA ASP A 424 13.89 -15.50 -10.43
C ASP A 424 14.22 -16.09 -11.82
N GLY A 425 14.34 -15.23 -12.83
CA GLY A 425 14.60 -15.62 -14.21
C GLY A 425 13.39 -16.20 -14.96
N VAL A 426 12.20 -16.28 -14.35
CA VAL A 426 10.95 -16.68 -15.02
C VAL A 426 10.28 -15.46 -15.61
N PRO A 427 10.19 -15.31 -16.95
CA PRO A 427 9.62 -14.13 -17.58
C PRO A 427 8.15 -13.90 -17.22
N GLU A 428 7.77 -12.62 -17.04
CA GLU A 428 6.36 -12.25 -16.93
C GLU A 428 5.62 -12.54 -18.25
N PRO A 429 4.40 -13.07 -18.19
CA PRO A 429 3.70 -13.54 -19.39
C PRO A 429 3.23 -12.41 -20.31
N PHE A 430 3.12 -11.18 -19.82
CA PHE A 430 2.74 -9.99 -20.57
C PHE A 430 3.10 -8.72 -19.77
N PRO A 431 3.30 -7.57 -20.43
CA PRO A 431 3.62 -6.33 -19.74
C PRO A 431 2.38 -5.74 -19.04
N TYR A 432 2.60 -5.15 -17.89
CA TYR A 432 1.64 -4.30 -17.16
C TYR A 432 2.41 -3.26 -16.35
N TRP A 433 1.71 -2.18 -15.97
CA TRP A 433 2.34 -1.06 -15.30
C TRP A 433 2.29 -1.22 -13.78
N LEU A 434 3.44 -1.08 -13.14
CA LEU A 434 3.59 -1.04 -11.69
C LEU A 434 4.39 0.19 -11.27
N ASP A 435 4.24 0.58 -10.02
CA ASP A 435 5.11 1.48 -9.26
C ASP A 435 5.63 0.78 -7.99
N THR A 436 4.99 -0.31 -7.60
CA THR A 436 5.37 -1.14 -6.45
C THR A 436 5.32 -2.61 -6.84
N VAL A 437 6.38 -3.36 -6.54
CA VAL A 437 6.47 -4.80 -6.78
C VAL A 437 6.89 -5.54 -5.52
N ASN A 438 6.15 -6.60 -5.16
CA ASN A 438 6.57 -7.48 -4.06
C ASN A 438 7.78 -8.32 -4.46
N VAL A 439 8.79 -8.35 -3.61
CA VAL A 439 9.99 -9.19 -3.75
C VAL A 439 9.97 -10.21 -2.62
N PRO A 440 9.58 -11.48 -2.91
CA PRO A 440 9.48 -12.52 -1.88
C PRO A 440 10.81 -12.84 -1.20
N PRO A 441 10.80 -13.59 -0.08
CA PRO A 441 12.01 -14.03 0.60
C PRO A 441 12.99 -14.75 -0.33
N HIS A 442 14.27 -14.40 -0.25
CA HIS A 442 15.36 -15.07 -0.98
C HIS A 442 15.12 -15.18 -2.49
N SER A 443 14.52 -14.16 -3.09
CA SER A 443 14.19 -14.11 -4.51
C SER A 443 14.70 -12.83 -5.18
N SER A 444 14.62 -12.77 -6.49
CA SER A 444 14.92 -11.58 -7.28
C SER A 444 13.77 -11.21 -8.21
N VAL A 445 13.62 -9.91 -8.46
CA VAL A 445 12.70 -9.38 -9.46
C VAL A 445 13.45 -8.40 -10.35
N ARG A 446 13.43 -8.63 -11.68
CA ARG A 446 13.98 -7.65 -12.60
C ARG A 446 12.88 -6.79 -13.17
N ILE A 447 13.07 -5.49 -13.05
CA ILE A 447 12.16 -4.48 -13.61
C ILE A 447 12.87 -3.71 -14.71
N VAL A 448 12.08 -3.18 -15.65
CA VAL A 448 12.53 -2.20 -16.63
C VAL A 448 11.78 -0.90 -16.40
N VAL A 449 12.52 0.20 -16.32
CA VAL A 449 12.00 1.56 -16.16
C VAL A 449 12.54 2.45 -17.27
N ARG A 450 11.68 3.35 -17.78
CA ARG A 450 12.08 4.40 -18.71
C ARG A 450 11.90 5.76 -18.04
N PHE A 451 12.98 6.49 -17.95
CA PHE A 451 12.99 7.86 -17.44
C PHE A 451 12.76 8.82 -18.62
N GLU A 452 11.53 9.33 -18.76
CA GLU A 452 11.18 10.16 -19.92
C GLU A 452 11.38 11.64 -19.67
N ASP A 453 10.90 12.15 -18.53
CA ASP A 453 10.91 13.56 -18.15
C ASP A 453 11.04 13.72 -16.63
N PHE A 454 10.90 14.95 -16.12
CA PHE A 454 11.01 15.29 -14.70
C PHE A 454 12.35 14.97 -14.06
N ALA A 455 13.36 15.78 -14.39
CA ALA A 455 14.62 15.81 -13.66
C ALA A 455 14.39 16.11 -12.17
N GLY A 456 15.28 15.65 -11.31
CA GLY A 456 15.19 15.89 -9.87
C GLY A 456 15.63 14.70 -9.04
N LYS A 457 15.32 14.77 -7.74
CA LYS A 457 15.59 13.69 -6.78
C LYS A 457 14.33 12.87 -6.58
N TRP A 458 14.48 11.56 -6.70
CA TRP A 458 13.42 10.59 -6.60
C TRP A 458 13.75 9.55 -5.55
N MET A 459 12.74 9.15 -4.76
CA MET A 459 12.90 8.10 -3.76
C MET A 459 12.68 6.73 -4.39
N TYR A 460 13.37 5.74 -3.86
CA TYR A 460 13.04 4.32 -4.00
C TYR A 460 13.22 3.66 -2.64
N HIS A 461 12.29 2.78 -2.27
CA HIS A 461 12.30 2.22 -0.92
C HIS A 461 11.49 0.91 -0.81
N CYS A 462 11.66 0.20 0.31
CA CYS A 462 10.71 -0.81 0.74
C CYS A 462 9.44 -0.12 1.23
N HIS A 463 8.27 -0.59 0.81
CA HIS A 463 7.00 0.02 1.21
C HIS A 463 6.34 -0.64 2.45
N ILE A 464 7.05 -1.45 3.21
CA ILE A 464 6.72 -1.67 4.61
C ILE A 464 7.12 -0.39 5.33
N LEU A 465 6.12 0.36 5.83
CA LEU A 465 6.34 1.73 6.30
C LEU A 465 7.25 1.82 7.52
N ASP A 466 7.27 0.78 8.36
CA ASP A 466 8.23 0.71 9.47
C ASP A 466 9.68 0.54 8.96
N HIS A 467 9.87 -0.20 7.86
CA HIS A 467 11.19 -0.34 7.21
C HIS A 467 11.62 0.97 6.54
N GLU A 468 10.68 1.67 5.90
CA GLU A 468 10.88 3.00 5.35
C GLU A 468 11.31 3.97 6.45
N ASP A 469 10.58 4.01 7.57
CA ASP A 469 10.89 4.86 8.74
C ASP A 469 12.24 4.51 9.38
N MET A 470 12.68 3.26 9.32
CA MET A 470 14.04 2.85 9.72
C MET A 470 15.12 3.28 8.74
N GLY A 471 14.75 3.65 7.52
CA GLY A 471 15.67 4.13 6.50
C GLY A 471 15.95 3.15 5.36
N MET A 472 15.11 2.14 5.12
CA MET A 472 15.21 1.25 3.96
C MET A 472 14.81 1.97 2.66
N MET A 473 15.56 3.00 2.32
CA MET A 473 15.28 3.96 1.25
C MET A 473 16.57 4.54 0.68
N GLY A 474 16.51 5.01 -0.56
CA GLY A 474 17.61 5.71 -1.22
C GLY A 474 17.13 6.80 -2.17
N ILE A 475 18.06 7.60 -2.67
CA ILE A 475 17.82 8.72 -3.58
C ILE A 475 18.44 8.45 -4.95
N LEU A 476 17.59 8.49 -5.99
CA LEU A 476 17.97 8.58 -7.39
C LEU A 476 17.94 10.05 -7.82
N GLN A 477 19.03 10.55 -8.40
CA GLN A 477 19.07 11.88 -9.03
C GLN A 477 19.00 11.72 -10.56
N LEU A 478 17.96 12.26 -11.19
CA LEU A 478 17.82 12.34 -12.65
C LEU A 478 18.19 13.73 -13.17
N HIS A 479 18.87 13.78 -14.32
CA HIS A 479 19.31 15.00 -15.01
C HIS A 479 19.35 14.83 -16.53
#